data_e263014be955755b99ca53ab5a14c1d2
#
_entry.id   e263014be955755b99ca53ab5a14c1d2
#
_cell.length_a   1.000
_cell.length_b   1.000
_cell.length_c   1.000
_cell.angle_alpha   90.00
_cell.angle_beta   90.00
_cell.angle_gamma   90.00
#
_symmetry.space_group_name_H-M   'P 1'
#
loop_
_entity.id
_entity.type
_entity.pdbx_description
1 polymer ?
#
loop_
_entity_poly.entity_id
_entity_poly.type
_entity_poly.pdbx_seq_one_letter_code
_entity_poly.pdbx_strand_id
1 'polypeptide(L)' 'MFRTLLKSKIHRVAATQCELHYEGSCAIDEDLLEAANICENEQVHIWNINNGERFITYAIKGERGSGMISVNGS' A
#
# COMPACT_ATOMS: atom_id res chain seq x y z
N MET A 1 16.15 -12.25 20.31
CA MET A 1 16.47 -11.85 18.92
C MET A 1 15.19 -11.46 18.19
N PHE A 2 15.21 -10.30 17.53
CA PHE A 2 14.06 -9.87 16.72
C PHE A 2 14.25 -10.34 15.28
N ARG A 3 13.15 -10.70 14.63
CA ARG A 3 13.14 -11.05 13.22
C ARG A 3 12.09 -10.22 12.49
N THR A 4 12.43 -9.79 11.30
CA THR A 4 11.48 -9.12 10.42
C THR A 4 11.10 -10.09 9.31
N LEU A 5 9.82 -10.44 9.26
CA LEU A 5 9.30 -11.42 8.31
C LEU A 5 8.19 -10.80 7.48
N LEU A 6 8.02 -11.28 6.26
CA LEU A 6 6.90 -10.88 5.43
C LEU A 6 5.61 -11.38 6.06
N LYS A 7 4.70 -10.44 6.33
CA LYS A 7 3.40 -10.74 6.91
C LYS A 7 2.38 -11.12 5.85
N SER A 8 2.30 -10.32 4.80
CA SER A 8 1.36 -10.53 3.70
C SER A 8 1.81 -9.74 2.48
N LYS A 9 1.13 -9.96 1.37
CA LYS A 9 1.51 -9.33 0.12
C LYS A 9 0.27 -9.15 -0.77
N ILE A 10 0.15 -7.95 -1.34
CA ILE A 10 -0.79 -7.68 -2.43
C ILE A 10 0.06 -7.61 -3.69
N HIS A 11 -0.11 -8.59 -4.57
CA HIS A 11 0.80 -8.80 -5.69
C HIS A 11 0.16 -8.41 -7.01
N ARG A 12 0.90 -7.68 -7.83
CA ARG A 12 0.51 -7.30 -9.18
C ARG A 12 -0.80 -6.54 -9.26
N VAL A 13 -1.04 -5.63 -8.31
CA VAL A 13 -2.15 -4.70 -8.39
C VAL A 13 -1.70 -3.46 -9.15
N ALA A 14 -2.65 -2.81 -9.82
CA ALA A 14 -2.38 -1.56 -10.51
C ALA A 14 -2.73 -0.40 -9.60
N ALA A 15 -1.82 0.59 -9.52
CA ALA A 15 -2.13 1.83 -8.82
C ALA A 15 -3.19 2.59 -9.63
N THR A 16 -4.24 3.02 -8.93
CA THR A 16 -5.33 3.76 -9.57
C THR A 16 -5.07 5.26 -9.59
N GLN A 17 -4.18 5.74 -8.72
CA GLN A 17 -3.88 7.15 -8.59
C GLN A 17 -2.52 7.32 -7.95
N CYS A 18 -1.82 8.39 -8.33
CA CYS A 18 -0.54 8.76 -7.73
C CYS A 18 -0.51 10.26 -7.50
N GLU A 19 -0.37 10.68 -6.25
CA GLU A 19 -0.29 12.08 -5.86
C GLU A 19 1.12 12.38 -5.37
N LEU A 20 1.81 13.28 -6.05
CA LEU A 20 3.21 13.60 -5.75
C LEU A 20 3.38 14.66 -4.66
N HIS A 21 2.34 15.41 -4.37
CA HIS A 21 2.39 16.55 -3.44
C HIS A 21 1.68 16.30 -2.13
N TYR A 22 1.42 15.04 -1.81
CA TYR A 22 0.72 14.66 -0.60
C TYR A 22 1.70 14.01 0.39
N GLU A 23 1.36 14.05 1.67
CA GLU A 23 2.16 13.33 2.67
C GLU A 23 2.15 11.84 2.36
N GLY A 24 3.29 11.18 2.57
CA GLY A 24 3.45 9.78 2.20
C GLY A 24 2.43 8.87 2.85
N SER A 25 1.61 8.24 2.04
CA SER A 25 0.66 7.22 2.48
C SER A 25 0.20 6.43 1.27
N CYS A 26 -0.45 5.31 1.51
CA CYS A 26 -1.04 4.51 0.44
C CYS A 26 -2.46 4.16 0.83
N ALA A 27 -3.43 4.74 0.13
CA ALA A 27 -4.84 4.41 0.32
C ALA A 27 -5.15 3.13 -0.44
N ILE A 28 -5.63 2.13 0.26
CA ILE A 28 -5.91 0.81 -0.31
C ILE A 28 -7.36 0.46 -0.01
N ASP A 29 -8.06 -0.04 -1.02
CA ASP A 29 -9.42 -0.57 -0.86
C ASP A 29 -9.49 -1.40 0.41
N GLU A 30 -10.43 -1.10 1.27
CA GLU A 30 -10.56 -1.76 2.57
C GLU A 30 -10.74 -3.27 2.45
N ASP A 31 -11.39 -3.76 1.39
CA ASP A 31 -11.52 -5.19 1.15
C ASP A 31 -10.16 -5.85 0.91
N LEU A 32 -9.25 -5.15 0.22
CA LEU A 32 -7.90 -5.65 0.00
C LEU A 32 -7.09 -5.65 1.29
N LEU A 33 -7.27 -4.62 2.13
CA LEU A 33 -6.62 -4.57 3.43
C LEU A 33 -7.06 -5.74 4.30
N GLU A 34 -8.35 -6.03 4.33
CA GLU A 34 -8.87 -7.16 5.10
C GLU A 34 -8.35 -8.49 4.56
N ALA A 35 -8.36 -8.66 3.25
CA ALA A 35 -7.88 -9.90 2.63
C ALA A 35 -6.41 -10.16 2.93
N ALA A 36 -5.60 -9.09 2.99
CA ALA A 36 -4.17 -9.19 3.30
C ALA A 36 -3.88 -9.09 4.80
N ASN A 37 -4.90 -8.85 5.62
CA ASN A 37 -4.77 -8.62 7.06
C ASN A 37 -3.83 -7.47 7.39
N ILE A 38 -3.96 -6.38 6.65
CA ILE A 38 -3.19 -5.16 6.87
C ILE A 38 -4.07 -4.17 7.64
N CYS A 39 -3.55 -3.66 8.75
CA CYS A 39 -4.25 -2.68 9.56
C CYS A 39 -4.03 -1.27 9.02
N GLU A 40 -5.00 -0.39 9.27
CA GLU A 40 -4.80 1.03 9.00
C GLU A 40 -3.57 1.53 9.75
N ASN A 41 -2.76 2.37 9.10
CA ASN A 41 -1.50 2.91 9.61
C ASN A 41 -0.36 1.89 9.72
N GLU A 42 -0.56 0.69 9.26
CA GLU A 42 0.51 -0.31 9.22
C GLU A 42 1.55 0.08 8.17
N GLN A 43 2.81 -0.10 8.50
CA GLN A 43 3.89 0.15 7.55
C GLN A 43 3.82 -0.84 6.40
N VAL A 44 3.90 -0.32 5.18
CA VAL A 44 3.91 -1.15 3.98
C VAL A 44 5.10 -0.77 3.10
N HIS A 45 5.63 -1.75 2.40
CA HIS A 45 6.66 -1.55 1.40
C HIS A 45 6.01 -1.68 0.03
N ILE A 46 6.23 -0.70 -0.82
CA ILE A 46 5.67 -0.68 -2.17
C ILE A 46 6.80 -0.84 -3.16
N TRP A 47 6.61 -1.76 -4.08
CA TRP A 47 7.59 -2.07 -5.11
C TRP A 47 6.94 -1.88 -6.46
N ASN A 48 7.43 -0.89 -7.21
CA ASN A 48 6.98 -0.67 -8.57
C ASN A 48 7.72 -1.61 -9.50
N ILE A 49 7.02 -2.61 -10.02
CA ILE A 49 7.66 -3.64 -10.84
C ILE A 49 8.04 -3.13 -12.23
N ASN A 50 7.52 -1.99 -12.65
CA ASN A 50 7.84 -1.43 -13.97
C ASN A 50 9.20 -0.76 -14.00
N ASN A 51 9.62 -0.15 -12.90
CA ASN A 51 10.90 0.56 -12.84
C ASN A 51 11.82 0.11 -11.70
N GLY A 52 11.39 -0.86 -10.90
CA GLY A 52 12.19 -1.38 -9.80
C GLY A 52 12.27 -0.50 -8.57
N GLU A 53 11.59 0.63 -8.55
CA GLU A 53 11.60 1.52 -7.39
C GLU A 53 10.88 0.91 -6.22
N ARG A 54 11.41 1.20 -5.03
CA ARG A 54 10.82 0.77 -3.76
C ARG A 54 10.69 1.94 -2.84
N PHE A 55 9.64 1.96 -2.06
CA PHE A 55 9.51 2.94 -0.98
C PHE A 55 8.67 2.38 0.15
N ILE A 56 8.83 3.01 1.31
CA ILE A 56 8.16 2.60 2.53
C ILE A 56 7.17 3.69 2.91
N THR A 57 5.95 3.29 3.21
CA THR A 57 4.91 4.21 3.62
C THR A 57 3.97 3.50 4.60
N TYR A 58 2.82 4.05 4.84
CA TYR A 58 1.82 3.40 5.69
C TYR A 58 0.48 3.33 4.97
N ALA A 59 -0.29 2.31 5.31
CA ALA A 59 -1.58 2.07 4.68
C ALA A 59 -2.67 2.92 5.33
N ILE A 60 -3.57 3.46 4.52
CA ILE A 60 -4.80 4.07 4.99
C ILE A 60 -5.96 3.42 4.25
N LYS A 61 -7.15 3.47 4.86
CA LYS A 61 -8.33 2.84 4.27
C LYS A 61 -8.81 3.63 3.08
N GLY A 62 -8.96 2.95 1.94
CA GLY A 62 -9.65 3.45 0.77
C GLY A 62 -11.08 2.94 0.75
N GLU A 63 -11.87 3.50 -0.15
CA GLU A 63 -13.28 3.13 -0.27
C GLU A 63 -13.42 1.63 -0.55
N ARG A 64 -14.24 0.98 0.25
CA ARG A 64 -14.49 -0.46 0.15
C ARG A 64 -15.13 -0.81 -1.20
N GLY A 65 -14.57 -1.81 -1.87
CA GLY A 65 -15.08 -2.27 -3.15
C GLY A 65 -14.70 -1.41 -4.34
N SER A 66 -13.89 -0.36 -4.13
CA SER A 66 -13.49 0.56 -5.20
C SER A 66 -12.35 0.02 -6.07
N GLY A 67 -11.61 -0.97 -5.58
CA GLY A 67 -10.38 -1.41 -6.22
C GLY A 67 -9.25 -0.41 -6.11
N MET A 68 -9.39 0.59 -5.24
CA MET A 68 -8.45 1.71 -5.15
C MET A 68 -7.10 1.29 -4.58
N ILE A 69 -6.04 1.70 -5.26
CA ILE A 69 -4.69 1.75 -4.71
C ILE A 69 -4.14 3.12 -5.08
N SER A 70 -4.16 4.04 -4.14
CA SER A 70 -3.70 5.41 -4.36
C SER A 70 -2.41 5.65 -3.59
N VAL A 71 -1.33 5.84 -4.32
CA VAL A 71 -0.02 6.09 -3.74
C VAL A 71 0.18 7.59 -3.63
N ASN A 72 0.25 8.06 -2.39
CA ASN A 72 0.45 9.48 -2.09
C ASN A 72 1.93 9.68 -1.79
N GLY A 73 2.66 10.22 -2.74
CA GLY A 73 4.09 10.47 -2.61
C GLY A 73 4.38 11.66 -1.71
N SER A 74 5.52 11.63 -1.09
CA SER A 74 6.01 12.74 -0.31
C SER A 74 7.09 13.49 -1.09
#